data_15470e8dee2b1118c6f4822c7ff324a5
#
_entry.id   15470e8dee2b1118c6f4822c7ff324a5
#
_cell.length_a   1.000
_cell.length_b   1.000
_cell.length_c   1.000
_cell.angle_alpha   90.00
_cell.angle_beta   90.00
_cell.angle_gamma   90.00
#
_symmetry.space_group_name_H-M   'P 1'
#
loop_
_entity.id
_entity.type
_entity.pdbx_description
1 polymer ?
#
loop_
_entity_poly.entity_id
_entity_poly.type
_entity_poly.pdbx_seq_one_letter_code
_entity_poly.pdbx_strand_id
1 'polypeptide(L)'
;VSGLANGTSSLAQELRDAGIDFRLDEPLARYTTMGLGGPADLLARPASIADMVKLLAFARSVDLPVRVIGAGSNLLIDDAGVRGVVIATGALEEVHFPGDGIVEAGAGVHFPALVRQTAARGLRGLEPGVGIPGSLGGILTMNAGAYQFSIGPLVREVEAVSSERGDKGRVVLHGKEIDFRYRASSFGANLIVARAKLSLTPDDPLAIKRDMNQHMRFRKETQPVGVKSAGCIFKNPEGDSAGRLIDRAGLKGFSVGGARVSEVHANFIVHEGRSRTKDVLALIEAVREKVLRETSILLETEVMTWSP
;
A
#
# COMPACT_ATOMS: atom_id res chain seq x y z
N VAL A 1 5.20 28.13 -7.43
CA VAL A 1 5.43 27.26 -8.59
C VAL A 1 6.89 27.21 -8.98
N SER A 2 7.62 28.38 -9.02
CA SER A 2 9.04 28.41 -9.40
C SER A 2 9.97 27.71 -8.40
N GLY A 3 9.69 27.72 -7.11
CA GLY A 3 10.49 27.08 -6.07
C GLY A 3 10.53 25.56 -6.17
N LEU A 4 9.37 24.92 -6.41
CA LEU A 4 9.28 23.46 -6.59
C LEU A 4 10.02 22.99 -7.84
N ALA A 5 9.91 23.72 -8.97
CA ALA A 5 10.61 23.37 -10.20
C ALA A 5 12.14 23.44 -10.02
N ASN A 6 12.65 24.47 -9.33
CA ASN A 6 14.07 24.61 -9.04
C ASN A 6 14.57 23.51 -8.08
N GLY A 7 13.81 23.20 -7.03
CA GLY A 7 14.12 22.12 -6.09
C GLY A 7 14.15 20.74 -6.78
N THR A 8 13.17 20.47 -7.64
CA THR A 8 13.12 19.20 -8.42
C THR A 8 14.30 19.07 -9.36
N SER A 9 14.71 20.16 -10.04
CA SER A 9 15.87 20.16 -10.94
C SER A 9 17.18 19.95 -10.17
N SER A 10 17.36 20.56 -9.01
CA SER A 10 18.51 20.38 -8.12
C SER A 10 18.58 18.93 -7.63
N LEU A 11 17.47 18.39 -7.14
CA LEU A 11 17.40 16.99 -6.71
C LEU A 11 17.71 16.03 -7.86
N ALA A 12 17.20 16.26 -9.06
CA ALA A 12 17.46 15.42 -10.21
C ALA A 12 18.95 15.34 -10.55
N GLN A 13 19.70 16.44 -10.38
CA GLN A 13 21.15 16.44 -10.56
C GLN A 13 21.83 15.59 -9.50
N GLU A 14 21.51 15.80 -8.24
CA GLU A 14 22.05 15.01 -7.11
C GLU A 14 21.79 13.51 -7.25
N LEU A 15 20.59 13.14 -7.71
CA LEU A 15 20.24 11.74 -7.94
C LEU A 15 21.08 11.12 -9.08
N ARG A 16 21.36 11.88 -10.16
CA ARG A 16 22.27 11.43 -11.22
C ARG A 16 23.67 11.17 -10.69
N ASP A 17 24.21 12.12 -9.92
CA ASP A 17 25.55 12.04 -9.37
C ASP A 17 25.67 10.89 -8.35
N ALA A 18 24.59 10.58 -7.63
CA ALA A 18 24.49 9.46 -6.71
C ALA A 18 24.20 8.11 -7.40
N GLY A 19 23.89 8.08 -8.70
CA GLY A 19 23.53 6.88 -9.45
C GLY A 19 22.16 6.30 -9.06
N ILE A 20 21.27 7.11 -8.50
CA ILE A 20 19.92 6.69 -8.10
C ILE A 20 18.98 6.83 -9.31
N ASP A 21 18.25 5.75 -9.65
CA ASP A 21 17.27 5.75 -10.74
C ASP A 21 16.09 6.69 -10.40
N PHE A 22 15.75 7.57 -11.35
CA PHE A 22 14.61 8.47 -11.22
C PHE A 22 14.01 8.82 -12.58
N ARG A 23 12.78 9.33 -12.55
CA ARG A 23 12.06 9.84 -13.70
C ARG A 23 11.34 11.14 -13.35
N LEU A 24 11.32 12.07 -14.30
CA LEU A 24 10.54 13.32 -14.20
C LEU A 24 9.20 13.13 -14.92
N ASP A 25 8.17 13.83 -14.43
CA ASP A 25 6.80 13.81 -14.98
C ASP A 25 6.26 12.39 -15.20
N GLU A 26 6.60 11.46 -14.27
CA GLU A 26 6.27 10.04 -14.43
C GLU A 26 4.79 9.77 -14.11
N PRO A 27 4.01 9.21 -15.06
CA PRO A 27 2.60 8.86 -14.85
C PRO A 27 2.43 7.79 -13.77
N LEU A 28 1.82 8.16 -12.63
CA LEU A 28 1.66 7.27 -11.48
C LEU A 28 0.56 6.21 -11.67
N ALA A 29 -0.28 6.32 -12.69
CA ALA A 29 -1.25 5.28 -13.05
C ALA A 29 -0.61 3.89 -13.21
N ARG A 30 0.68 3.82 -13.64
CA ARG A 30 1.44 2.57 -13.79
C ARG A 30 1.84 1.93 -12.46
N TYR A 31 1.77 2.68 -11.38
CA TYR A 31 2.20 2.30 -10.03
C TYR A 31 1.03 2.06 -9.10
N THR A 32 -0.21 2.08 -9.59
CA THR A 32 -1.42 1.80 -8.82
C THR A 32 -2.18 0.61 -9.38
N THR A 33 -2.78 -0.21 -8.51
CA THR A 33 -3.65 -1.31 -8.95
C THR A 33 -4.97 -0.83 -9.55
N MET A 34 -5.39 0.39 -9.21
CA MET A 34 -6.50 1.07 -9.86
C MET A 34 -6.15 1.45 -11.30
N GLY A 35 -4.87 1.64 -11.64
CA GLY A 35 -4.43 2.04 -12.98
C GLY A 35 -4.85 3.47 -13.33
N LEU A 36 -5.05 4.32 -12.33
CA LEU A 36 -5.39 5.75 -12.42
C LEU A 36 -4.37 6.58 -11.65
N GLY A 37 -4.24 7.85 -12.01
CA GLY A 37 -3.36 8.82 -11.37
C GLY A 37 -2.55 9.62 -12.38
N GLY A 38 -2.43 10.93 -12.11
CA GLY A 38 -1.59 11.85 -12.88
C GLY A 38 -0.09 11.68 -12.59
N PRO A 39 0.76 12.59 -13.11
CA PRO A 39 2.21 12.47 -12.99
C PRO A 39 2.73 12.88 -11.59
N ALA A 40 3.87 12.30 -11.20
CA ALA A 40 4.73 12.86 -10.16
C ALA A 40 5.74 13.82 -10.79
N ASP A 41 6.05 14.94 -10.12
CA ASP A 41 7.12 15.83 -10.59
C ASP A 41 8.45 15.07 -10.69
N LEU A 42 8.76 14.24 -9.69
CA LEU A 42 9.90 13.33 -9.68
C LEU A 42 9.51 12.00 -9.00
N LEU A 43 9.77 10.90 -9.68
CA LEU A 43 9.68 9.55 -9.10
C LEU A 43 11.09 8.99 -8.98
N ALA A 44 11.52 8.65 -7.76
CA ALA A 44 12.82 8.05 -7.48
C ALA A 44 12.69 6.59 -7.05
N ARG A 45 13.65 5.74 -7.43
CA ARG A 45 13.67 4.30 -7.16
C ARG A 45 14.98 3.90 -6.47
N PRO A 46 15.12 4.18 -5.16
CA PRO A 46 16.31 3.81 -4.42
C PRO A 46 16.49 2.28 -4.42
N ALA A 47 17.69 1.80 -4.76
CA ALA A 47 18.03 0.38 -4.77
C ALA A 47 18.52 -0.12 -3.41
N SER A 48 18.83 0.77 -2.49
CA SER A 48 19.34 0.46 -1.15
C SER A 48 18.77 1.39 -0.08
N ILE A 49 18.91 0.99 1.17
CA ILE A 49 18.59 1.85 2.33
C ILE A 49 19.49 3.10 2.34
N ALA A 50 20.73 2.95 1.95
CA ALA A 50 21.67 4.09 1.85
C ALA A 50 21.20 5.12 0.81
N ASP A 51 20.70 4.67 -0.34
CA ASP A 51 20.14 5.56 -1.35
C ASP A 51 18.86 6.25 -0.86
N MET A 52 18.00 5.52 -0.12
CA MET A 52 16.82 6.11 0.49
C MET A 52 17.18 7.20 1.50
N VAL A 53 18.20 7.00 2.34
CA VAL A 53 18.69 8.01 3.28
C VAL A 53 19.17 9.24 2.55
N LYS A 54 20.01 9.08 1.52
CA LYS A 54 20.51 10.20 0.69
C LYS A 54 19.36 10.96 0.04
N LEU A 55 18.44 10.24 -0.61
CA LEU A 55 17.27 10.83 -1.28
C LEU A 55 16.44 11.69 -0.33
N LEU A 56 16.16 11.19 0.88
CA LEU A 56 15.39 11.91 1.88
C LEU A 56 16.16 13.15 2.41
N ALA A 57 17.46 13.03 2.63
CA ALA A 57 18.29 14.15 3.03
C ALA A 57 18.29 15.28 1.96
N PHE A 58 18.39 14.92 0.69
CA PHE A 58 18.31 15.87 -0.42
C PHE A 58 16.92 16.49 -0.56
N ALA A 59 15.86 15.69 -0.58
CA ALA A 59 14.50 16.22 -0.68
C ALA A 59 14.22 17.25 0.42
N ARG A 60 14.70 16.98 1.63
CA ARG A 60 14.60 17.90 2.77
C ARG A 60 15.42 19.19 2.58
N SER A 61 16.66 19.10 2.06
CA SER A 61 17.53 20.26 1.89
C SER A 61 16.97 21.32 0.93
N VAL A 62 16.05 20.89 0.05
CA VAL A 62 15.35 21.74 -0.93
C VAL A 62 13.86 21.87 -0.65
N ASP A 63 13.40 21.46 0.56
CA ASP A 63 12.02 21.55 1.05
C ASP A 63 10.98 20.92 0.10
N LEU A 64 11.32 19.79 -0.51
CA LEU A 64 10.38 19.06 -1.36
C LEU A 64 9.51 18.09 -0.54
N PRO A 65 8.19 18.11 -0.73
CA PRO A 65 7.31 17.11 -0.13
C PRO A 65 7.62 15.71 -0.66
N VAL A 66 7.63 14.73 0.24
CA VAL A 66 7.92 13.32 -0.06
C VAL A 66 6.68 12.47 0.17
N ARG A 67 6.39 11.61 -0.82
CA ARG A 67 5.42 10.53 -0.70
C ARG A 67 6.07 9.20 -1.03
N VAL A 68 5.55 8.11 -0.48
CA VAL A 68 6.13 6.76 -0.69
C VAL A 68 5.08 5.85 -1.30
N ILE A 69 5.46 5.19 -2.41
CA ILE A 69 4.61 4.23 -3.08
C ILE A 69 5.27 2.84 -3.08
N GLY A 70 4.50 1.84 -2.64
CA GLY A 70 4.82 0.44 -2.85
C GLY A 70 4.16 -0.08 -4.13
N ALA A 71 3.29 -1.09 -4.00
CA ALA A 71 2.49 -1.60 -5.12
C ALA A 71 1.22 -0.78 -5.43
N GLY A 72 0.96 0.33 -4.73
CA GLY A 72 -0.17 1.22 -4.98
C GLY A 72 -1.55 0.57 -4.90
N SER A 73 -1.70 -0.46 -4.06
CA SER A 73 -2.92 -1.28 -3.99
C SER A 73 -4.02 -0.71 -3.10
N ASN A 74 -3.71 0.35 -2.34
CA ASN A 74 -4.66 1.06 -1.48
C ASN A 74 -4.56 2.57 -1.70
N LEU A 75 -4.45 3.02 -2.95
CA LEU A 75 -4.12 4.39 -3.28
C LEU A 75 -4.92 4.90 -4.47
N LEU A 76 -5.48 6.09 -4.33
CA LEU A 76 -6.06 6.92 -5.38
C LEU A 76 -5.21 8.18 -5.53
N ILE A 77 -4.72 8.44 -6.74
CA ILE A 77 -3.89 9.61 -7.03
C ILE A 77 -4.68 10.53 -7.96
N ASP A 78 -4.75 11.80 -7.62
CA ASP A 78 -5.46 12.82 -8.42
C ASP A 78 -5.00 12.79 -9.89
N ASP A 79 -5.92 13.11 -10.79
CA ASP A 79 -5.65 13.17 -12.23
C ASP A 79 -4.62 14.28 -12.58
N ALA A 80 -4.49 15.32 -11.75
CA ALA A 80 -3.46 16.35 -11.86
C ALA A 80 -2.08 15.91 -11.35
N GLY A 81 -1.99 14.72 -10.74
CA GLY A 81 -0.75 14.16 -10.20
C GLY A 81 -0.42 14.67 -8.80
N VAL A 82 0.86 14.62 -8.46
CA VAL A 82 1.37 15.03 -7.14
C VAL A 82 2.64 15.86 -7.27
N ARG A 83 2.80 16.82 -6.37
CA ARG A 83 3.99 17.68 -6.32
C ARG A 83 5.07 17.08 -5.44
N GLY A 84 6.32 17.38 -5.78
CA GLY A 84 7.51 16.92 -5.03
C GLY A 84 8.01 15.56 -5.48
N VAL A 85 8.45 14.77 -4.52
CA VAL A 85 9.12 13.49 -4.75
C VAL A 85 8.23 12.31 -4.38
N VAL A 86 8.09 11.36 -5.29
CA VAL A 86 7.52 10.04 -5.01
C VAL A 86 8.64 9.01 -4.94
N ILE A 87 8.81 8.36 -3.81
CA ILE A 87 9.76 7.26 -3.61
C ILE A 87 9.05 5.94 -3.88
N ALA A 88 9.46 5.24 -4.95
CA ALA A 88 8.97 3.90 -5.25
C ALA A 88 9.89 2.84 -4.63
N THR A 89 9.40 2.08 -3.66
CA THR A 89 10.20 1.10 -2.90
C THR A 89 10.43 -0.22 -3.62
N GLY A 90 9.93 -0.39 -4.85
CA GLY A 90 9.93 -1.65 -5.58
C GLY A 90 11.30 -2.30 -5.80
N ALA A 91 12.39 -1.51 -5.79
CA ALA A 91 13.75 -2.04 -5.92
C ALA A 91 14.31 -2.65 -4.62
N LEU A 92 13.67 -2.46 -3.46
CA LEU A 92 14.04 -3.09 -2.19
C LEU A 92 13.37 -4.47 -2.09
N GLU A 93 13.79 -5.44 -2.92
CA GLU A 93 13.10 -6.73 -3.10
C GLU A 93 13.86 -7.95 -2.58
N GLU A 94 14.93 -7.75 -1.81
CA GLU A 94 15.70 -8.83 -1.22
C GLU A 94 14.88 -9.64 -0.22
N VAL A 95 15.03 -10.97 -0.23
CA VAL A 95 14.41 -11.90 0.74
C VAL A 95 15.45 -12.89 1.23
N HIS A 96 15.62 -12.99 2.54
CA HIS A 96 16.54 -13.91 3.21
C HIS A 96 15.80 -14.78 4.23
N PHE A 97 16.25 -16.01 4.38
CA PHE A 97 15.73 -17.00 5.33
C PHE A 97 16.88 -17.47 6.24
N PRO A 98 17.24 -16.72 7.30
CA PRO A 98 18.40 -17.05 8.15
C PRO A 98 18.21 -18.29 9.02
N GLY A 99 17.02 -18.85 9.11
CA GLY A 99 16.68 -19.99 9.96
C GLY A 99 15.71 -19.63 11.07
N ASP A 100 15.40 -20.57 11.96
CA ASP A 100 14.56 -20.41 13.15
C ASP A 100 13.20 -19.74 12.92
N GLY A 101 12.60 -19.96 11.74
CA GLY A 101 11.34 -19.35 11.36
C GLY A 101 11.43 -17.84 11.03
N ILE A 102 12.63 -17.28 10.96
CA ILE A 102 12.83 -15.87 10.62
C ILE A 102 12.85 -15.69 9.10
N VAL A 103 12.17 -14.63 8.68
CA VAL A 103 12.17 -14.14 7.29
C VAL A 103 12.54 -12.67 7.30
N GLU A 104 13.60 -12.32 6.58
CA GLU A 104 13.99 -10.93 6.35
C GLU A 104 13.60 -10.54 4.92
N ALA A 105 12.86 -9.44 4.76
CA ALA A 105 12.39 -9.03 3.44
C ALA A 105 12.36 -7.50 3.31
N GLY A 106 12.75 -7.01 2.14
CA GLY A 106 12.71 -5.60 1.78
C GLY A 106 11.29 -5.08 1.57
N ALA A 107 11.11 -3.77 1.74
CA ALA A 107 9.80 -3.11 1.65
C ALA A 107 9.14 -3.25 0.27
N GLY A 108 9.93 -3.41 -0.79
CA GLY A 108 9.46 -3.60 -2.16
C GLY A 108 9.00 -5.00 -2.49
N VAL A 109 9.30 -6.00 -1.65
CA VAL A 109 8.92 -7.40 -1.89
C VAL A 109 7.42 -7.51 -2.12
N HIS A 110 7.05 -8.11 -3.24
CA HIS A 110 5.64 -8.37 -3.57
C HIS A 110 5.04 -9.36 -2.57
N PHE A 111 4.10 -8.92 -1.75
CA PHE A 111 3.60 -9.69 -0.61
C PHE A 111 3.01 -11.06 -1.00
N PRO A 112 2.19 -11.21 -2.05
CA PRO A 112 1.74 -12.52 -2.50
C PRO A 112 2.88 -13.48 -2.92
N ALA A 113 4.01 -12.96 -3.38
CA ALA A 113 5.19 -13.78 -3.68
C ALA A 113 5.88 -14.23 -2.38
N LEU A 114 5.99 -13.36 -1.38
CA LEU A 114 6.53 -13.69 -0.07
C LEU A 114 5.69 -14.80 0.61
N VAL A 115 4.36 -14.69 0.60
CA VAL A 115 3.44 -15.73 1.11
C VAL A 115 3.71 -17.10 0.47
N ARG A 116 3.90 -17.14 -0.85
CA ARG A 116 4.22 -18.40 -1.54
C ARG A 116 5.60 -18.93 -1.18
N GLN A 117 6.60 -18.06 -1.04
CA GLN A 117 7.97 -18.46 -0.70
C GLN A 117 8.06 -19.04 0.71
N THR A 118 7.36 -18.44 1.69
CA THR A 118 7.32 -18.94 3.06
C THR A 118 6.57 -20.26 3.15
N ALA A 119 5.42 -20.40 2.49
CA ALA A 119 4.67 -21.63 2.43
C ALA A 119 5.47 -22.80 1.83
N ALA A 120 6.22 -22.55 0.74
CA ALA A 120 7.07 -23.56 0.12
C ALA A 120 8.23 -24.04 1.02
N ARG A 121 8.60 -23.24 2.03
CA ARG A 121 9.63 -23.57 3.03
C ARG A 121 9.06 -24.13 4.33
N GLY A 122 7.75 -24.38 4.39
CA GLY A 122 7.11 -24.88 5.61
C GLY A 122 7.08 -23.82 6.73
N LEU A 123 6.94 -22.56 6.39
CA LEU A 123 6.84 -21.45 7.34
C LEU A 123 5.42 -20.91 7.36
N ARG A 124 4.68 -21.23 8.43
CA ARG A 124 3.29 -20.85 8.68
C ARG A 124 3.20 -19.45 9.28
N GLY A 125 2.13 -18.73 8.93
CA GLY A 125 1.74 -17.44 9.52
C GLY A 125 1.31 -16.41 8.49
N LEU A 126 1.80 -16.48 7.24
CA LEU A 126 1.42 -15.55 6.16
C LEU A 126 0.32 -16.08 5.24
N GLU A 127 -0.03 -17.37 5.29
CA GLU A 127 -0.98 -18.02 4.38
C GLU A 127 -2.37 -17.36 4.36
N PRO A 128 -2.93 -16.80 5.48
CA PRO A 128 -4.23 -16.13 5.40
C PRO A 128 -4.17 -14.81 4.61
N GLY A 129 -2.96 -14.24 4.47
CA GLY A 129 -2.68 -13.06 3.65
C GLY A 129 -2.60 -13.33 2.16
N VAL A 130 -2.74 -14.60 1.70
CA VAL A 130 -2.67 -14.94 0.28
C VAL A 130 -3.68 -14.14 -0.54
N GLY A 131 -3.20 -13.53 -1.64
CA GLY A 131 -4.05 -12.70 -2.51
C GLY A 131 -4.32 -11.29 -2.00
N ILE A 132 -3.79 -10.87 -0.84
CA ILE A 132 -3.75 -9.44 -0.49
C ILE A 132 -2.73 -8.77 -1.42
N PRO A 133 -3.15 -7.86 -2.31
CA PRO A 133 -2.20 -7.19 -3.20
C PRO A 133 -1.39 -6.17 -2.41
N GLY A 134 -0.11 -6.03 -2.73
CA GLY A 134 0.72 -5.02 -2.06
C GLY A 134 2.20 -5.39 -2.06
N SER A 135 3.02 -4.45 -1.64
CA SER A 135 4.41 -4.67 -1.22
C SER A 135 4.49 -4.80 0.30
N LEU A 136 5.52 -5.47 0.81
CA LEU A 136 5.69 -5.67 2.26
C LEU A 136 5.65 -4.35 3.03
N GLY A 137 6.31 -3.28 2.53
CA GLY A 137 6.26 -1.95 3.16
C GLY A 137 4.84 -1.39 3.27
N GLY A 138 4.04 -1.50 2.21
CA GLY A 138 2.63 -1.10 2.23
C GLY A 138 1.77 -1.95 3.18
N ILE A 139 2.00 -3.26 3.20
CA ILE A 139 1.34 -4.21 4.12
C ILE A 139 1.61 -3.84 5.58
N LEU A 140 2.85 -3.49 5.92
CA LEU A 140 3.25 -3.06 7.27
C LEU A 140 2.67 -1.69 7.65
N THR A 141 2.74 -0.72 6.73
CA THR A 141 2.22 0.64 6.95
C THR A 141 0.72 0.62 7.24
N MET A 142 -0.03 -0.20 6.52
CA MET A 142 -1.48 -0.34 6.71
C MET A 142 -1.86 -1.39 7.75
N ASN A 143 -0.91 -2.07 8.41
CA ASN A 143 -1.20 -3.28 9.18
C ASN A 143 -2.20 -4.16 8.44
N ALA A 144 -1.90 -4.42 7.18
CA ALA A 144 -2.85 -5.07 6.29
C ALA A 144 -3.25 -6.45 6.81
N GLY A 145 -4.51 -6.76 6.60
CA GLY A 145 -5.07 -8.01 7.06
C GLY A 145 -6.39 -8.34 6.40
N ALA A 146 -6.80 -9.57 6.57
CA ALA A 146 -8.09 -10.07 6.10
C ALA A 146 -8.61 -11.11 7.09
N TYR A 147 -9.91 -11.11 7.34
CA TYR A 147 -10.55 -11.99 8.32
C TYR A 147 -9.96 -11.78 9.72
N GLN A 148 -9.34 -12.81 10.32
CA GLN A 148 -8.68 -12.73 11.64
C GLN A 148 -7.16 -12.51 11.53
N PHE A 149 -6.64 -12.36 10.31
CA PHE A 149 -5.22 -12.13 10.06
C PHE A 149 -4.91 -10.63 10.02
N SER A 150 -3.78 -10.25 10.62
CA SER A 150 -3.06 -9.00 10.36
C SER A 150 -1.56 -9.26 10.44
N ILE A 151 -0.74 -8.45 9.78
CA ILE A 151 0.71 -8.66 9.72
C ILE A 151 1.41 -8.33 11.04
N GLY A 152 0.91 -7.35 11.79
CA GLY A 152 1.56 -6.82 13.00
C GLY A 152 2.06 -7.88 13.98
N PRO A 153 1.26 -8.88 14.39
CA PRO A 153 1.69 -9.92 15.32
C PRO A 153 2.90 -10.75 14.88
N LEU A 154 3.19 -10.79 13.58
CA LEU A 154 4.31 -11.53 13.01
C LEU A 154 5.60 -10.70 12.94
N VAL A 155 5.51 -9.39 13.16
CA VAL A 155 6.65 -8.48 13.04
C VAL A 155 7.56 -8.58 14.25
N ARG A 156 8.81 -8.97 14.01
CA ARG A 156 9.86 -8.99 15.04
C ARG A 156 10.63 -7.68 15.08
N GLU A 157 10.97 -7.16 13.89
CA GLU A 157 11.80 -5.97 13.74
C GLU A 157 11.49 -5.29 12.40
N VAL A 158 11.55 -3.97 12.36
CA VAL A 158 11.48 -3.18 11.13
C VAL A 158 12.65 -2.20 11.10
N GLU A 159 13.38 -2.24 10.01
CA GLU A 159 14.34 -1.21 9.65
C GLU A 159 13.60 -0.16 8.80
N ALA A 160 13.60 1.06 9.27
CA ALA A 160 12.94 2.19 8.65
C ALA A 160 13.91 3.35 8.43
N VAL A 161 13.56 4.28 7.56
CA VAL A 161 14.29 5.53 7.35
C VAL A 161 13.41 6.69 7.78
N SER A 162 13.93 7.53 8.70
CA SER A 162 13.24 8.72 9.17
C SER A 162 13.60 9.92 8.28
N SER A 163 12.58 10.59 7.77
CA SER A 163 12.76 11.84 7.02
C SER A 163 13.21 13.01 7.91
N GLU A 164 13.07 12.89 9.26
CA GLU A 164 13.39 13.96 10.21
C GLU A 164 14.84 13.93 10.70
N ARG A 165 15.56 12.80 10.56
CA ARG A 165 16.88 12.58 11.17
C ARG A 165 18.09 12.84 10.25
N GLY A 166 17.89 13.37 9.04
CA GLY A 166 18.98 13.66 8.09
C GLY A 166 19.84 12.44 7.77
N ASP A 167 21.16 12.59 7.71
CA ASP A 167 22.13 11.53 7.35
C ASP A 167 22.16 10.32 8.30
N LYS A 168 21.59 10.43 9.49
CA LYS A 168 21.42 9.35 10.47
C LYS A 168 20.01 8.77 10.46
N GLY A 169 19.28 8.93 9.34
CA GLY A 169 17.87 8.61 9.23
C GLY A 169 17.49 7.15 9.46
N ARG A 170 18.44 6.20 9.48
CA ARG A 170 18.18 4.79 9.72
C ARG A 170 17.73 4.53 11.16
N VAL A 171 16.59 3.86 11.32
CA VAL A 171 15.98 3.52 12.62
C VAL A 171 15.62 2.04 12.59
N VAL A 172 15.93 1.33 13.66
CA VAL A 172 15.47 -0.05 13.89
C VAL A 172 14.44 -0.03 15.02
N LEU A 173 13.27 -0.57 14.74
CA LEU A 173 12.15 -0.70 15.70
C LEU A 173 11.83 -2.17 15.91
N HIS A 174 11.73 -2.59 17.17
CA HIS A 174 11.25 -3.92 17.51
C HIS A 174 9.72 -3.95 17.52
N GLY A 175 9.11 -5.12 17.27
CA GLY A 175 7.66 -5.23 17.08
C GLY A 175 6.81 -4.58 18.18
N LYS A 176 7.28 -4.58 19.45
CA LYS A 176 6.59 -3.95 20.59
C LYS A 176 6.65 -2.42 20.59
N GLU A 177 7.56 -1.83 19.84
CA GLU A 177 7.74 -0.36 19.72
C GLU A 177 6.90 0.19 18.57
N ILE A 178 6.31 -0.70 17.76
CA ILE A 178 5.47 -0.33 16.62
C ILE A 178 4.01 -0.37 17.05
N ASP A 179 3.34 0.77 16.95
CA ASP A 179 1.90 0.84 17.23
C ASP A 179 1.11 0.33 16.00
N PHE A 180 0.71 -0.94 16.06
CA PHE A 180 -0.16 -1.55 15.06
C PHE A 180 -1.62 -1.48 15.50
N ARG A 181 -2.44 -0.79 14.71
CA ARG A 181 -3.89 -0.64 14.92
C ARG A 181 -4.66 -1.20 13.72
N TYR A 182 -5.98 -1.24 13.82
CA TYR A 182 -6.83 -1.63 12.69
C TYR A 182 -6.60 -0.70 11.49
N ARG A 183 -6.07 -1.27 10.40
CA ARG A 183 -5.74 -0.54 9.15
C ARG A 183 -4.81 0.65 9.34
N ALA A 184 -3.93 0.61 10.33
CA ALA A 184 -2.96 1.65 10.61
C ALA A 184 -1.73 1.11 11.33
N SER A 185 -0.63 1.84 11.22
CA SER A 185 0.56 1.66 12.04
C SER A 185 1.22 3.00 12.32
N SER A 186 2.29 2.99 13.13
CA SER A 186 3.12 4.17 13.36
C SER A 186 4.01 4.56 12.18
N PHE A 187 4.01 3.78 11.09
CA PHE A 187 4.72 4.13 9.86
C PHE A 187 3.92 5.14 9.02
N GLY A 188 4.62 6.00 8.29
CA GLY A 188 4.02 7.03 7.44
C GLY A 188 5.10 7.86 6.73
N ALA A 189 4.78 9.10 6.37
CA ALA A 189 5.68 9.99 5.64
C ALA A 189 7.00 10.25 6.38
N ASN A 190 6.99 10.27 7.72
CA ASN A 190 8.15 10.58 8.54
C ASN A 190 8.99 9.34 8.92
N LEU A 191 8.44 8.13 8.73
CA LEU A 191 9.11 6.88 9.06
C LEU A 191 8.80 5.83 7.99
N ILE A 192 9.67 5.71 7.01
CA ILE A 192 9.49 4.90 5.81
C ILE A 192 10.08 3.51 6.04
N VAL A 193 9.26 2.48 5.90
CA VAL A 193 9.71 1.08 5.99
C VAL A 193 10.69 0.77 4.86
N ALA A 194 11.85 0.22 5.20
CA ALA A 194 12.87 -0.22 4.25
C ALA A 194 13.04 -1.74 4.22
N ARG A 195 13.00 -2.40 5.37
CA ARG A 195 13.13 -3.86 5.53
C ARG A 195 12.38 -4.31 6.79
N ALA A 196 11.91 -5.56 6.81
CA ALA A 196 11.34 -6.15 8.02
C ALA A 196 11.86 -7.56 8.27
N LYS A 197 11.88 -7.96 9.55
CA LYS A 197 12.04 -9.33 10.02
C LYS A 197 10.70 -9.82 10.55
N LEU A 198 10.24 -10.93 10.01
CA LEU A 198 9.02 -11.61 10.44
C LEU A 198 9.39 -12.90 11.15
N SER A 199 8.62 -13.26 12.18
CA SER A 199 8.75 -14.54 12.89
C SER A 199 7.58 -15.42 12.50
N LEU A 200 7.88 -16.53 11.84
CA LEU A 200 6.93 -17.53 11.35
C LEU A 200 7.18 -18.87 12.05
N THR A 201 6.19 -19.75 12.03
CA THR A 201 6.27 -21.05 12.72
C THR A 201 6.54 -22.17 11.71
N PRO A 202 7.53 -23.02 11.91
CA PRO A 202 7.72 -24.23 11.11
C PRO A 202 6.50 -25.15 11.14
N ASP A 203 6.05 -25.64 9.98
CA ASP A 203 4.92 -26.55 9.84
C ASP A 203 5.01 -27.34 8.51
N ASP A 204 4.12 -28.33 8.32
CA ASP A 204 4.03 -29.11 7.08
C ASP A 204 3.69 -28.21 5.88
N PRO A 205 4.55 -28.13 4.86
CA PRO A 205 4.29 -27.34 3.66
C PRO A 205 2.98 -27.72 2.94
N LEU A 206 2.58 -28.99 3.01
CA LEU A 206 1.33 -29.46 2.40
C LEU A 206 0.11 -28.95 3.18
N ALA A 207 0.19 -28.89 4.52
CA ALA A 207 -0.86 -28.30 5.35
C ALA A 207 -1.00 -26.80 5.04
N ILE A 208 0.09 -26.05 5.04
CA ILE A 208 0.11 -24.62 4.71
C ILE A 208 -0.49 -24.37 3.31
N LYS A 209 -0.12 -25.20 2.33
CA LYS A 209 -0.65 -25.08 0.96
C LYS A 209 -2.15 -25.35 0.88
N ARG A 210 -2.68 -26.31 1.66
CA ARG A 210 -4.14 -26.56 1.74
C ARG A 210 -4.87 -25.33 2.26
N ASP A 211 -4.38 -24.74 3.37
CA ASP A 211 -4.98 -23.56 3.98
C ASP A 211 -4.91 -22.35 3.03
N MET A 212 -3.77 -22.13 2.38
CA MET A 212 -3.60 -21.11 1.35
C MET A 212 -4.62 -21.24 0.21
N ASN A 213 -4.84 -22.48 -0.28
CA ASN A 213 -5.80 -22.73 -1.35
C ASN A 213 -7.25 -22.44 -0.89
N GLN A 214 -7.59 -22.75 0.36
CA GLN A 214 -8.89 -22.45 0.94
C GLN A 214 -9.10 -20.93 1.03
N HIS A 215 -8.16 -20.18 1.56
CA HIS A 215 -8.22 -18.72 1.63
C HIS A 215 -8.33 -18.08 0.24
N MET A 216 -7.55 -18.59 -0.74
CA MET A 216 -7.61 -18.08 -2.11
C MET A 216 -8.96 -18.37 -2.78
N ARG A 217 -9.56 -19.56 -2.56
CA ARG A 217 -10.89 -19.90 -3.08
C ARG A 217 -11.92 -18.94 -2.53
N PHE A 218 -11.96 -18.78 -1.21
CA PHE A 218 -12.91 -17.89 -0.56
C PHE A 218 -12.76 -16.43 -1.07
N ARG A 219 -11.54 -15.97 -1.27
CA ARG A 219 -11.29 -14.63 -1.83
C ARG A 219 -11.83 -14.50 -3.26
N LYS A 220 -11.62 -15.52 -4.10
CA LYS A 220 -12.14 -15.51 -5.49
C LYS A 220 -13.67 -15.50 -5.54
N GLU A 221 -14.33 -16.14 -4.59
CA GLU A 221 -15.79 -16.19 -4.49
C GLU A 221 -16.39 -14.88 -3.98
N THR A 222 -15.67 -14.14 -3.15
CA THR A 222 -16.20 -12.99 -2.41
C THR A 222 -15.67 -11.63 -2.87
N GLN A 223 -14.61 -11.57 -3.70
CA GLN A 223 -14.00 -10.33 -4.13
C GLN A 223 -13.83 -10.26 -5.66
N PRO A 224 -13.90 -9.07 -6.27
CA PRO A 224 -13.68 -8.91 -7.70
C PRO A 224 -12.20 -9.10 -8.04
N VAL A 225 -11.82 -10.30 -8.47
CA VAL A 225 -10.44 -10.65 -8.84
C VAL A 225 -10.16 -10.31 -10.30
N GLY A 226 -8.96 -9.82 -10.60
CA GLY A 226 -8.52 -9.54 -11.98
C GLY A 226 -9.07 -8.25 -12.59
N VAL A 227 -9.71 -7.40 -11.79
CA VAL A 227 -10.20 -6.08 -12.21
C VAL A 227 -9.42 -4.96 -11.55
N LYS A 228 -9.38 -3.79 -12.18
CA LYS A 228 -8.73 -2.60 -11.64
C LYS A 228 -9.52 -2.08 -10.44
N SER A 229 -8.89 -2.06 -9.27
CA SER A 229 -9.47 -1.60 -8.01
C SER A 229 -8.37 -1.22 -7.00
N ALA A 230 -8.74 -0.51 -5.95
CA ALA A 230 -7.87 -0.18 -4.82
C ALA A 230 -8.21 -0.97 -3.55
N GLY A 231 -8.79 -2.18 -3.69
CA GLY A 231 -9.26 -2.97 -2.56
C GLY A 231 -10.57 -2.43 -1.97
N CYS A 232 -10.76 -2.64 -0.66
CA CYS A 232 -11.88 -2.06 0.08
C CYS A 232 -11.74 -0.55 0.17
N ILE A 233 -12.81 0.17 -0.16
CA ILE A 233 -12.82 1.64 -0.15
C ILE A 233 -13.01 2.20 1.27
N PHE A 234 -13.83 1.53 2.08
CA PHE A 234 -14.19 2.01 3.42
C PHE A 234 -13.76 1.01 4.50
N LYS A 235 -13.40 1.53 5.66
CA LYS A 235 -13.22 0.75 6.87
C LYS A 235 -14.55 0.17 7.34
N ASN A 236 -14.50 -0.98 7.99
CA ASN A 236 -15.69 -1.49 8.65
C ASN A 236 -15.99 -0.66 9.90
N PRO A 237 -17.21 -0.11 10.06
CA PRO A 237 -17.62 0.53 11.30
C PRO A 237 -17.77 -0.50 12.43
N GLU A 238 -17.80 -0.01 13.66
CA GLU A 238 -18.02 -0.87 14.83
C GLU A 238 -19.37 -1.60 14.72
N GLY A 239 -19.34 -2.90 14.93
CA GLY A 239 -20.54 -3.76 14.92
C GLY A 239 -21.12 -4.09 13.55
N ASP A 240 -20.57 -3.55 12.44
CA ASP A 240 -21.06 -3.82 11.09
C ASP A 240 -19.94 -3.91 10.05
N SER A 241 -20.28 -4.24 8.80
CA SER A 241 -19.35 -4.18 7.68
C SER A 241 -19.79 -3.15 6.64
N ALA A 242 -18.84 -2.34 6.16
CA ALA A 242 -19.11 -1.34 5.13
C ALA A 242 -19.75 -1.98 3.88
N GLY A 243 -19.25 -3.15 3.45
CA GLY A 243 -19.81 -3.87 2.31
C GLY A 243 -21.29 -4.23 2.49
N ARG A 244 -21.71 -4.67 3.68
CA ARG A 244 -23.11 -4.99 3.99
C ARG A 244 -23.99 -3.72 3.98
N LEU A 245 -23.51 -2.63 4.56
CA LEU A 245 -24.24 -1.35 4.57
C LEU A 245 -24.46 -0.81 3.16
N ILE A 246 -23.43 -0.86 2.31
CA ILE A 246 -23.50 -0.39 0.92
C ILE A 246 -24.44 -1.31 0.10
N ASP A 247 -24.39 -2.63 0.30
CA ASP A 247 -25.26 -3.59 -0.37
C ASP A 247 -26.74 -3.39 0.02
N ARG A 248 -27.03 -3.21 1.33
CA ARG A 248 -28.39 -2.92 1.83
C ARG A 248 -28.92 -1.59 1.31
N ALA A 249 -28.05 -0.60 1.09
CA ALA A 249 -28.42 0.66 0.44
C ALA A 249 -28.67 0.52 -1.08
N GLY A 250 -28.64 -0.71 -1.63
CA GLY A 250 -28.89 -0.99 -3.04
C GLY A 250 -27.89 -0.36 -4.00
N LEU A 251 -26.61 -0.25 -3.59
CA LEU A 251 -25.58 0.48 -4.34
C LEU A 251 -24.70 -0.42 -5.21
N LYS A 252 -24.85 -1.75 -5.19
CA LYS A 252 -24.15 -2.61 -6.16
C LYS A 252 -24.51 -2.20 -7.58
N GLY A 253 -23.52 -2.09 -8.46
CA GLY A 253 -23.68 -1.64 -9.85
C GLY A 253 -23.86 -0.13 -10.02
N PHE A 254 -24.04 0.66 -8.95
CA PHE A 254 -24.17 2.11 -9.04
C PHE A 254 -22.88 2.72 -9.59
N SER A 255 -23.00 3.66 -10.53
CA SER A 255 -21.89 4.20 -11.30
C SER A 255 -21.87 5.72 -11.31
N VAL A 256 -20.66 6.29 -11.36
CA VAL A 256 -20.40 7.70 -11.63
C VAL A 256 -19.26 7.77 -12.66
N GLY A 257 -19.50 8.38 -13.81
CA GLY A 257 -18.57 8.38 -14.91
C GLY A 257 -18.17 6.95 -15.32
N GLY A 258 -16.88 6.66 -15.33
CA GLY A 258 -16.37 5.31 -15.63
C GLY A 258 -16.20 4.40 -14.42
N ALA A 259 -16.45 4.88 -13.19
CA ALA A 259 -16.31 4.11 -11.95
C ALA A 259 -17.63 3.45 -11.55
N ARG A 260 -17.58 2.25 -10.98
CA ARG A 260 -18.77 1.47 -10.57
C ARG A 260 -18.52 0.72 -9.26
N VAL A 261 -19.51 0.68 -8.39
CA VAL A 261 -19.54 -0.23 -7.23
C VAL A 261 -19.64 -1.67 -7.75
N SER A 262 -18.75 -2.53 -7.27
CA SER A 262 -18.70 -3.93 -7.71
C SER A 262 -19.96 -4.70 -7.35
N GLU A 263 -20.46 -5.50 -8.29
CA GLU A 263 -21.56 -6.44 -8.06
C GLU A 263 -21.19 -7.61 -7.14
N VAL A 264 -19.90 -7.98 -7.11
CA VAL A 264 -19.39 -9.08 -6.28
C VAL A 264 -19.24 -8.64 -4.83
N HIS A 265 -18.64 -7.48 -4.59
CA HIS A 265 -18.36 -6.96 -3.24
C HIS A 265 -18.61 -5.47 -3.18
N ALA A 266 -19.66 -5.06 -2.48
CA ALA A 266 -20.13 -3.67 -2.48
C ALA A 266 -19.11 -2.65 -1.91
N ASN A 267 -18.13 -3.06 -1.12
CA ASN A 267 -17.05 -2.18 -0.64
C ASN A 267 -15.87 -2.05 -1.63
N PHE A 268 -16.03 -2.50 -2.88
CA PHE A 268 -15.05 -2.33 -3.95
C PHE A 268 -15.61 -1.40 -5.03
N ILE A 269 -14.79 -0.47 -5.48
CA ILE A 269 -15.03 0.31 -6.69
C ILE A 269 -14.10 -0.22 -7.78
N VAL A 270 -14.68 -0.48 -8.95
CA VAL A 270 -14.00 -1.05 -10.11
C VAL A 270 -14.23 -0.19 -11.36
N HIS A 271 -13.39 -0.34 -12.36
CA HIS A 271 -13.59 0.26 -13.68
C HIS A 271 -12.95 -0.57 -14.81
N GLU A 272 -13.39 -0.32 -16.04
CA GLU A 272 -12.99 -1.05 -17.25
C GLU A 272 -12.05 -0.22 -18.16
N GLY A 273 -11.24 0.68 -17.56
CA GLY A 273 -10.23 1.46 -18.29
C GLY A 273 -10.70 2.81 -18.85
N ARG A 274 -11.96 3.21 -18.60
CA ARG A 274 -12.52 4.50 -19.06
C ARG A 274 -12.78 5.50 -17.94
N SER A 275 -12.31 5.21 -16.72
CA SER A 275 -12.51 6.06 -15.53
C SER A 275 -11.36 7.05 -15.36
N ARG A 276 -11.63 8.11 -14.62
CA ARG A 276 -10.66 9.04 -14.03
C ARG A 276 -10.72 8.94 -12.52
N THR A 277 -9.68 9.37 -11.81
CA THR A 277 -9.67 9.40 -10.35
C THR A 277 -10.83 10.23 -9.80
N LYS A 278 -11.17 11.35 -10.44
CA LYS A 278 -12.32 12.18 -10.06
C LYS A 278 -13.65 11.41 -10.07
N ASP A 279 -13.85 10.46 -10.99
CA ASP A 279 -15.07 9.66 -11.06
C ASP A 279 -15.15 8.71 -9.85
N VAL A 280 -14.01 8.11 -9.47
CA VAL A 280 -13.89 7.25 -8.29
C VAL A 280 -14.18 8.04 -7.01
N LEU A 281 -13.59 9.24 -6.87
CA LEU A 281 -13.80 10.11 -5.71
C LEU A 281 -15.27 10.58 -5.61
N ALA A 282 -15.88 10.97 -6.73
CA ALA A 282 -17.29 11.34 -6.76
C ALA A 282 -18.22 10.16 -6.39
N LEU A 283 -17.87 8.94 -6.84
CA LEU A 283 -18.61 7.73 -6.47
C LEU A 283 -18.45 7.41 -4.97
N ILE A 284 -17.25 7.59 -4.40
CA ILE A 284 -17.01 7.43 -2.96
C ILE A 284 -17.93 8.35 -2.15
N GLU A 285 -18.00 9.63 -2.50
CA GLU A 285 -18.86 10.58 -1.78
C GLU A 285 -20.35 10.24 -1.94
N ALA A 286 -20.81 9.89 -3.14
CA ALA A 286 -22.19 9.47 -3.38
C ALA A 286 -22.59 8.23 -2.54
N VAL A 287 -21.67 7.26 -2.39
CA VAL A 287 -21.86 6.07 -1.54
C VAL A 287 -21.95 6.48 -0.06
N ARG A 288 -21.02 7.33 0.41
CA ARG A 288 -21.00 7.83 1.81
C ARG A 288 -22.30 8.55 2.18
N GLU A 289 -22.72 9.48 1.32
CA GLU A 289 -23.96 10.25 1.54
C GLU A 289 -25.21 9.35 1.59
N LYS A 290 -25.30 8.38 0.67
CA LYS A 290 -26.45 7.50 0.64
C LYS A 290 -26.49 6.57 1.85
N VAL A 291 -25.36 5.95 2.23
CA VAL A 291 -25.28 5.11 3.43
C VAL A 291 -25.60 5.93 4.70
N LEU A 292 -25.03 7.15 4.83
CA LEU A 292 -25.32 8.03 5.97
C LEU A 292 -26.83 8.35 6.10
N ARG A 293 -27.50 8.66 4.99
CA ARG A 293 -28.95 8.93 4.98
C ARG A 293 -29.79 7.74 5.42
N GLU A 294 -29.41 6.53 5.01
CA GLU A 294 -30.22 5.32 5.24
C GLU A 294 -29.93 4.65 6.59
N THR A 295 -28.72 4.86 7.13
CA THR A 295 -28.27 4.10 8.31
C THR A 295 -27.79 4.98 9.47
N SER A 296 -27.64 6.29 9.26
CA SER A 296 -27.01 7.25 10.18
C SER A 296 -25.53 6.91 10.49
N ILE A 297 -24.88 6.04 9.71
CA ILE A 297 -23.48 5.66 9.86
C ILE A 297 -22.66 6.39 8.81
N LEU A 298 -21.70 7.20 9.26
CA LEU A 298 -20.71 7.83 8.37
C LEU A 298 -19.56 6.86 8.10
N LEU A 299 -19.42 6.40 6.86
CA LEU A 299 -18.32 5.53 6.46
C LEU A 299 -17.01 6.30 6.39
N GLU A 300 -15.96 5.75 7.00
CA GLU A 300 -14.59 6.24 6.93
C GLU A 300 -13.85 5.54 5.80
N THR A 301 -13.12 6.29 4.96
CA THR A 301 -12.32 5.71 3.87
C THR A 301 -11.12 4.93 4.42
N GLU A 302 -10.88 3.73 3.87
CA GLU A 302 -9.66 2.95 4.06
C GLU A 302 -8.62 3.30 2.97
N VAL A 303 -9.10 3.53 1.76
CA VAL A 303 -8.25 3.94 0.64
C VAL A 303 -7.63 5.32 0.91
N MET A 304 -6.33 5.42 0.64
CA MET A 304 -5.60 6.70 0.75
C MET A 304 -5.76 7.52 -0.54
N THR A 305 -5.85 8.83 -0.39
CA THR A 305 -5.92 9.76 -1.54
C THR A 305 -4.71 10.68 -1.55
N TRP A 306 -4.11 10.85 -2.73
CA TRP A 306 -3.07 11.85 -2.97
C TRP A 306 -3.58 12.92 -3.91
N SER A 307 -3.44 14.18 -3.48
CA SER A 307 -3.71 15.39 -4.26
C SER A 307 -2.42 16.18 -4.48
N PRO A 308 -2.42 17.12 -5.44
CA PRO A 308 -1.29 18.01 -5.73
C PRO A 308 -0.75 18.78 -4.53
#